data_10e91efcc50010d03bb5209eb1dd4d82
#
_entry.id   10e91efcc50010d03bb5209eb1dd4d82
#
_cell.length_a   1.000
_cell.length_b   1.000
_cell.length_c   1.000
_cell.angle_alpha   90.00
_cell.angle_beta   90.00
_cell.angle_gamma   90.00
#
_symmetry.space_group_name_H-M   'P 1'
#
loop_
_entity.id
_entity.type
_entity.pdbx_description
1 polymer ?
#
loop_
_entity_poly.entity_id
_entity_poly.type
_entity_poly.pdbx_seq_one_letter_code
_entity_poly.pdbx_strand_id
1 'polypeptide(L)'
;MIQHSQPLPADTRPAREPWEYEEGGWFADLGDWLSDHMNDFGFFLPYAKPLDAAQGVAYEPWHISFAPESGEQRLDPDALALCLQQADIEGKECILAHLDEILARYVDLTGAHGDAVLRGLAARDVDLETLLADDEALAA
;
A
#
# COMPACT_ATOMS: atom_id res chain seq x y z
N MET A 1 -24.03 3.24 13.43
CA MET A 1 -23.71 4.62 13.84
C MET A 1 -22.20 4.69 13.93
N ILE A 2 -21.56 5.33 12.95
CA ILE A 2 -20.10 5.50 12.98
C ILE A 2 -19.83 6.46 14.11
N GLN A 3 -19.23 5.96 15.18
CA GLN A 3 -18.79 6.78 16.29
C GLN A 3 -17.63 7.62 15.74
N HIS A 4 -17.81 8.92 15.65
CA HIS A 4 -16.80 9.81 15.13
C HIS A 4 -15.50 9.63 15.92
N SER A 5 -14.41 9.37 15.21
CA SER A 5 -13.06 9.43 15.74
C SER A 5 -12.92 10.68 16.61
N GLN A 6 -12.35 10.52 17.80
CA GLN A 6 -12.13 11.65 18.69
C GLN A 6 -11.26 12.68 17.95
N PRO A 7 -11.60 13.99 18.01
CA PRO A 7 -10.75 14.99 17.38
C PRO A 7 -9.35 14.93 18.00
N LEU A 8 -8.35 15.02 17.15
CA LEU A 8 -6.95 15.12 17.60
C LEU A 8 -6.84 16.25 18.64
N PRO A 9 -6.12 16.02 19.75
CA PRO A 9 -5.85 17.10 20.71
C PRO A 9 -5.22 18.30 19.99
N ALA A 10 -5.55 19.50 20.44
CA ALA A 10 -4.96 20.73 19.90
C ALA A 10 -3.42 20.62 19.90
N ASP A 11 -2.81 21.04 18.81
CA ASP A 11 -1.36 21.00 18.59
C ASP A 11 -0.75 19.59 18.43
N THR A 12 -1.56 18.54 18.35
CA THR A 12 -1.09 17.19 18.05
C THR A 12 -1.01 16.98 16.54
N ARG A 13 0.11 16.41 16.09
CA ARG A 13 0.29 15.97 14.69
C ARG A 13 0.41 14.45 14.66
N PRO A 14 -0.27 13.78 13.72
CA PRO A 14 -0.07 12.34 13.51
C PRO A 14 1.40 12.04 13.24
N ALA A 15 1.94 11.03 13.93
CA ALA A 15 3.33 10.62 13.81
C ALA A 15 3.54 9.58 12.71
N ARG A 16 2.46 9.01 12.17
CA ARG A 16 2.45 7.84 11.31
C ARG A 16 3.05 6.63 12.04
N GLU A 17 2.51 6.36 13.19
CA GLU A 17 2.86 5.21 14.01
C GLU A 17 1.71 4.19 14.01
N PRO A 18 1.97 2.87 13.97
CA PRO A 18 0.93 1.85 13.92
C PRO A 18 -0.10 1.94 15.04
N TRP A 19 0.32 2.31 16.26
CA TRP A 19 -0.57 2.43 17.42
C TRP A 19 -1.69 3.47 17.23
N GLU A 20 -1.49 4.47 16.36
CA GLU A 20 -2.51 5.48 16.07
C GLU A 20 -3.75 4.89 15.41
N TYR A 21 -3.62 3.73 14.74
CA TYR A 21 -4.67 2.99 14.02
C TYR A 21 -5.13 1.73 14.77
N GLU A 22 -4.55 1.45 15.95
CA GLU A 22 -4.90 0.32 16.79
C GLU A 22 -5.83 0.73 17.93
N GLU A 23 -6.34 -0.24 18.70
CA GLU A 23 -7.25 0.02 19.84
C GLU A 23 -6.70 1.09 20.78
N GLY A 24 -7.49 2.13 21.00
CA GLY A 24 -7.11 3.28 21.83
C GLY A 24 -6.34 4.38 21.07
N GLY A 25 -5.98 4.16 19.80
CA GLY A 25 -5.38 5.16 18.95
C GLY A 25 -6.39 6.16 18.37
N TRP A 26 -5.91 7.28 17.87
CA TRP A 26 -6.76 8.36 17.34
C TRP A 26 -7.54 7.96 16.09
N PHE A 27 -7.01 7.03 15.31
CA PHE A 27 -7.57 6.54 14.05
C PHE A 27 -8.03 5.07 14.15
N ALA A 28 -8.30 4.58 15.38
CA ALA A 28 -8.72 3.19 15.61
C ALA A 28 -9.95 2.84 14.78
N ASP A 29 -11.02 3.67 14.83
CA ASP A 29 -12.25 3.44 14.05
C ASP A 29 -11.98 3.43 12.54
N LEU A 30 -11.05 4.24 12.04
CA LEU A 30 -10.62 4.23 10.65
C LEU A 30 -9.83 2.96 10.33
N GLY A 31 -8.93 2.53 11.21
CA GLY A 31 -8.17 1.29 11.06
C GLY A 31 -9.09 0.08 10.97
N ASP A 32 -10.08 -0.02 11.85
CA ASP A 32 -11.08 -1.08 11.85
C ASP A 32 -11.91 -1.05 10.56
N TRP A 33 -12.40 0.13 10.15
CA TRP A 33 -13.17 0.27 8.92
C TRP A 33 -12.37 -0.13 7.68
N LEU A 34 -11.11 0.33 7.58
CA LEU A 34 -10.22 -0.06 6.48
C LEU A 34 -10.01 -1.57 6.44
N SER A 35 -9.74 -2.19 7.59
CA SER A 35 -9.55 -3.63 7.70
C SER A 35 -10.75 -4.43 7.19
N ASP A 36 -11.97 -3.97 7.49
CA ASP A 36 -13.20 -4.67 7.16
C ASP A 36 -13.70 -4.41 5.74
N HIS A 37 -13.42 -3.24 5.17
CA HIS A 37 -14.11 -2.77 3.97
C HIS A 37 -13.22 -2.37 2.80
N MET A 38 -11.93 -1.99 3.00
CA MET A 38 -11.13 -1.40 1.93
C MET A 38 -11.01 -2.30 0.69
N ASN A 39 -10.97 -3.63 0.89
CA ASN A 39 -10.88 -4.58 -0.21
C ASN A 39 -12.14 -4.59 -1.09
N ASP A 40 -13.30 -4.22 -0.54
CA ASP A 40 -14.56 -4.12 -1.27
C ASP A 40 -14.54 -2.99 -2.29
N PHE A 41 -13.72 -1.98 -2.02
CA PHE A 41 -13.49 -0.83 -2.90
C PHE A 41 -12.20 -0.94 -3.74
N GLY A 42 -11.56 -2.10 -3.74
CA GLY A 42 -10.35 -2.34 -4.53
C GLY A 42 -9.05 -1.90 -3.88
N PHE A 43 -9.07 -1.45 -2.64
CA PHE A 43 -7.85 -1.05 -1.93
C PHE A 43 -7.27 -2.18 -1.08
N PHE A 44 -5.98 -2.11 -0.80
CA PHE A 44 -5.27 -3.04 0.09
C PHE A 44 -4.11 -2.33 0.80
N LEU A 45 -3.62 -2.96 1.88
CA LEU A 45 -2.40 -2.53 2.56
C LEU A 45 -1.20 -3.24 1.95
N PRO A 46 -0.29 -2.52 1.26
CA PRO A 46 0.94 -3.13 0.74
C PRO A 46 1.86 -3.63 1.87
N TYR A 47 1.81 -3.00 3.03
CA TYR A 47 2.63 -3.34 4.20
C TYR A 47 1.77 -3.84 5.36
N ALA A 48 1.04 -4.94 5.11
CA ALA A 48 0.07 -5.53 6.03
C ALA A 48 0.71 -6.42 7.10
N LYS A 49 -0.04 -6.75 8.16
CA LYS A 49 0.27 -7.85 9.09
C LYS A 49 -0.28 -9.18 8.55
N PRO A 50 0.32 -10.34 8.90
CA PRO A 50 1.56 -10.49 9.67
C PRO A 50 2.78 -10.09 8.83
N LEU A 51 3.77 -9.50 9.49
CA LEU A 51 5.04 -9.18 8.85
C LEU A 51 5.81 -10.48 8.61
N ASP A 52 6.20 -10.74 7.37
CA ASP A 52 7.18 -11.77 7.06
C ASP A 52 8.57 -11.26 7.49
N ALA A 53 9.35 -12.09 8.18
CA ALA A 53 10.72 -11.73 8.57
C ALA A 53 11.63 -11.45 7.36
N ALA A 54 11.26 -11.94 6.16
CA ALA A 54 11.95 -11.64 4.91
C ALA A 54 11.64 -10.23 4.37
N GLN A 55 10.54 -9.61 4.82
CA GLN A 55 10.16 -8.27 4.40
C GLN A 55 11.00 -7.21 5.12
N GLY A 56 11.52 -6.27 4.35
CA GLY A 56 12.34 -5.17 4.88
C GLY A 56 11.52 -3.98 5.39
N VAL A 57 10.18 -4.00 5.21
CA VAL A 57 9.28 -2.90 5.55
C VAL A 57 8.41 -3.28 6.74
N ALA A 58 8.22 -2.34 7.67
CA ALA A 58 7.34 -2.51 8.82
C ALA A 58 5.86 -2.39 8.42
N TYR A 59 4.96 -2.78 9.35
CA TYR A 59 3.53 -2.57 9.19
C TYR A 59 3.20 -1.07 9.12
N GLU A 60 2.47 -0.66 8.07
CA GLU A 60 2.10 0.72 7.82
C GLU A 60 0.61 0.83 7.47
N PRO A 61 -0.28 0.96 8.48
CA PRO A 61 -1.73 1.03 8.26
C PRO A 61 -2.22 2.28 7.51
N TRP A 62 -1.38 3.30 7.40
CA TRP A 62 -1.67 4.53 6.64
C TRP A 62 -1.34 4.43 5.16
N HIS A 63 -0.65 3.34 4.73
CA HIS A 63 -0.31 3.10 3.35
C HIS A 63 -1.37 2.23 2.69
N ILE A 64 -2.16 2.80 1.81
CA ILE A 64 -3.14 2.07 1.02
C ILE A 64 -2.78 2.14 -0.46
N SER A 65 -3.05 1.09 -1.20
CA SER A 65 -2.80 0.97 -2.63
C SER A 65 -4.07 0.51 -3.35
N PHE A 66 -4.32 1.03 -4.55
CA PHE A 66 -5.49 0.69 -5.36
C PHE A 66 -5.12 -0.44 -6.32
N ALA A 67 -5.68 -1.62 -6.12
CA ALA A 67 -5.32 -2.84 -6.84
C ALA A 67 -5.58 -2.77 -8.36
N PRO A 68 -6.67 -2.15 -8.87
CA PRO A 68 -6.90 -2.06 -10.30
C PRO A 68 -5.78 -1.33 -11.07
N GLU A 69 -5.10 -0.38 -10.43
CA GLU A 69 -3.98 0.33 -11.04
C GLU A 69 -2.63 -0.28 -10.69
N SER A 70 -2.43 -0.68 -9.44
CA SER A 70 -1.12 -1.10 -8.92
C SER A 70 -0.92 -2.61 -8.87
N GLY A 71 -2.00 -3.40 -8.82
CA GLY A 71 -1.93 -4.84 -8.57
C GLY A 71 -1.19 -5.62 -9.66
N GLU A 72 -1.29 -5.20 -10.91
CA GLU A 72 -0.59 -5.81 -12.05
C GLU A 72 0.75 -5.14 -12.40
N GLN A 73 1.05 -4.02 -11.78
CA GLN A 73 2.29 -3.31 -12.03
C GLN A 73 3.49 -4.11 -11.49
N ARG A 74 4.50 -4.25 -12.33
CA ARG A 74 5.76 -4.87 -11.97
C ARG A 74 6.89 -3.96 -12.41
N LEU A 75 7.85 -3.79 -11.51
CA LEU A 75 9.06 -3.08 -11.86
C LEU A 75 9.90 -3.98 -12.76
N ASP A 76 10.37 -3.43 -13.88
CA ASP A 76 11.34 -4.10 -14.74
C ASP A 76 12.75 -3.96 -14.13
N PRO A 77 13.37 -5.05 -13.63
CA PRO A 77 14.69 -4.97 -12.99
C PRO A 77 15.78 -4.49 -13.93
N ASP A 78 15.72 -4.86 -15.21
CA ASP A 78 16.74 -4.49 -16.20
C ASP A 78 16.64 -3.00 -16.53
N ALA A 79 15.43 -2.49 -16.71
CA ALA A 79 15.20 -1.06 -16.92
C ALA A 79 15.65 -0.23 -15.70
N LEU A 80 15.35 -0.70 -14.49
CA LEU A 80 15.81 -0.04 -13.26
C LEU A 80 17.33 -0.06 -13.15
N ALA A 81 17.97 -1.20 -13.42
CA ALA A 81 19.42 -1.32 -13.38
C ALA A 81 20.09 -0.33 -14.34
N LEU A 82 19.53 -0.20 -15.57
CA LEU A 82 20.01 0.77 -16.55
C LEU A 82 19.86 2.22 -16.06
N CYS A 83 18.72 2.58 -15.46
CA CYS A 83 18.52 3.89 -14.87
C CYS A 83 19.52 4.18 -13.75
N LEU A 84 19.75 3.22 -12.86
CA LEU A 84 20.72 3.33 -11.76
C LEU A 84 22.16 3.49 -12.27
N GLN A 85 22.55 2.77 -13.33
CA GLN A 85 23.87 2.90 -13.95
C GLN A 85 24.12 4.32 -14.48
N GLN A 86 23.07 4.96 -15.01
CA GLN A 86 23.14 6.31 -15.58
C GLN A 86 23.01 7.41 -14.52
N ALA A 87 22.45 7.09 -13.35
CA ALA A 87 22.24 8.05 -12.28
C ALA A 87 23.57 8.45 -11.60
N ASP A 88 23.66 9.72 -11.20
CA ASP A 88 24.76 10.23 -10.37
C ASP A 88 24.36 10.15 -8.90
N ILE A 89 24.45 8.93 -8.32
CA ILE A 89 24.14 8.65 -6.93
C ILE A 89 25.28 7.90 -6.26
N GLU A 90 25.53 8.24 -5.00
CA GLU A 90 26.51 7.54 -4.18
C GLU A 90 26.03 6.09 -3.88
N GLY A 91 26.97 5.15 -3.88
CA GLY A 91 26.69 3.76 -3.54
C GLY A 91 25.95 2.96 -4.63
N LYS A 92 25.81 3.48 -5.86
CA LYS A 92 25.09 2.78 -6.93
C LYS A 92 25.64 1.40 -7.26
N GLU A 93 26.95 1.19 -7.15
CA GLU A 93 27.57 -0.12 -7.35
C GLU A 93 27.10 -1.12 -6.32
N CYS A 94 26.92 -0.70 -5.07
CA CYS A 94 26.38 -1.53 -3.99
C CYS A 94 24.90 -1.84 -4.24
N ILE A 95 24.11 -0.84 -4.63
CA ILE A 95 22.70 -1.03 -4.98
C ILE A 95 22.56 -2.01 -6.14
N LEU A 96 23.31 -1.84 -7.22
CA LEU A 96 23.29 -2.72 -8.38
C LEU A 96 23.71 -4.17 -8.03
N ALA A 97 24.70 -4.33 -7.15
CA ALA A 97 25.14 -5.65 -6.70
C ALA A 97 24.10 -6.43 -5.88
N HIS A 98 23.16 -5.72 -5.26
CA HIS A 98 22.12 -6.29 -4.39
C HIS A 98 20.69 -6.01 -4.91
N LEU A 99 20.55 -5.63 -6.19
CA LEU A 99 19.28 -5.15 -6.73
C LEU A 99 18.16 -6.18 -6.59
N ASP A 100 18.44 -7.45 -6.89
CA ASP A 100 17.45 -8.53 -6.78
C ASP A 100 16.95 -8.71 -5.33
N GLU A 101 17.86 -8.63 -4.35
CA GLU A 101 17.51 -8.72 -2.93
C GLU A 101 16.68 -7.50 -2.50
N ILE A 102 17.05 -6.31 -2.95
CA ILE A 102 16.33 -5.06 -2.65
C ILE A 102 14.90 -5.13 -3.22
N LEU A 103 14.76 -5.56 -4.47
CA LEU A 103 13.44 -5.70 -5.10
C LEU A 103 12.58 -6.71 -4.34
N ALA A 104 13.10 -7.89 -4.08
CA ALA A 104 12.37 -8.94 -3.38
C ALA A 104 11.94 -8.54 -1.96
N ARG A 105 12.76 -7.78 -1.24
CA ARG A 105 12.48 -7.40 0.16
C ARG A 105 11.63 -6.16 0.34
N TYR A 106 11.69 -5.21 -0.59
CA TYR A 106 11.14 -3.88 -0.39
C TYR A 106 10.15 -3.44 -1.47
N VAL A 107 10.13 -4.08 -2.63
CA VAL A 107 9.34 -3.64 -3.79
C VAL A 107 8.30 -4.67 -4.20
N ASP A 108 8.67 -5.93 -4.37
CA ASP A 108 7.78 -6.98 -4.90
C ASP A 108 6.74 -7.49 -3.88
N LEU A 109 6.69 -6.88 -2.71
CA LEU A 109 5.79 -7.26 -1.62
C LEU A 109 4.31 -7.02 -1.93
N THR A 110 4.03 -6.08 -2.81
CA THR A 110 2.67 -5.59 -3.07
C THR A 110 1.88 -6.50 -4.02
N GLY A 111 2.55 -7.24 -4.89
CA GLY A 111 1.92 -8.02 -5.96
C GLY A 111 0.92 -9.06 -5.45
N ALA A 112 1.31 -9.85 -4.46
CA ALA A 112 0.44 -10.91 -3.93
C ALA A 112 -0.84 -10.37 -3.28
N HIS A 113 -0.76 -9.24 -2.58
CA HIS A 113 -1.91 -8.59 -1.94
C HIS A 113 -2.83 -7.96 -2.97
N GLY A 114 -2.29 -7.23 -3.96
CA GLY A 114 -3.05 -6.65 -5.06
C GLY A 114 -3.76 -7.73 -5.89
N ASP A 115 -3.08 -8.80 -6.25
CA ASP A 115 -3.64 -9.93 -6.98
C ASP A 115 -4.79 -10.61 -6.20
N ALA A 116 -4.70 -10.71 -4.88
CA ALA A 116 -5.76 -11.27 -4.05
C ALA A 116 -7.01 -10.39 -4.07
N VAL A 117 -6.85 -9.07 -4.01
CA VAL A 117 -7.97 -8.11 -4.09
C VAL A 117 -8.61 -8.16 -5.48
N LEU A 118 -7.82 -8.15 -6.56
CA LEU A 118 -8.34 -8.26 -7.93
C LEU A 118 -9.14 -9.56 -8.14
N ARG A 119 -8.66 -10.70 -7.65
CA ARG A 119 -9.42 -11.95 -7.68
C ARG A 119 -10.72 -11.86 -6.88
N GLY A 120 -10.70 -11.19 -5.74
CA GLY A 120 -11.89 -10.97 -4.91
C GLY A 120 -12.94 -10.09 -5.61
N LEU A 121 -12.51 -9.02 -6.29
CA LEU A 121 -13.39 -8.16 -7.09
C LEU A 121 -14.01 -8.93 -8.27
N ALA A 122 -13.19 -9.67 -9.00
CA ALA A 122 -13.65 -10.49 -10.13
C ALA A 122 -14.66 -11.58 -9.68
N ALA A 123 -14.44 -12.21 -8.53
CA ALA A 123 -15.35 -13.22 -7.98
C ALA A 123 -16.71 -12.64 -7.58
N ARG A 124 -16.81 -11.34 -7.32
CA ARG A 124 -18.05 -10.61 -6.99
C ARG A 124 -18.69 -9.94 -8.21
N ASP A 125 -18.17 -10.19 -9.40
CA ASP A 125 -18.62 -9.56 -10.66
C ASP A 125 -18.59 -8.02 -10.61
N VAL A 126 -17.59 -7.48 -9.92
CA VAL A 126 -17.37 -6.03 -9.84
C VAL A 126 -16.68 -5.58 -11.11
N ASP A 127 -17.33 -4.66 -11.83
CA ASP A 127 -16.77 -4.05 -13.03
C ASP A 127 -15.67 -3.04 -12.66
N LEU A 128 -14.45 -3.35 -13.03
CA LEU A 128 -13.29 -2.50 -12.77
C LEU A 128 -13.36 -1.18 -13.54
N GLU A 129 -13.98 -1.16 -14.72
CA GLU A 129 -14.17 0.08 -15.49
C GLU A 129 -15.10 1.04 -14.73
N THR A 130 -16.11 0.50 -14.05
CA THR A 130 -17.00 1.33 -13.20
C THR A 130 -16.25 1.90 -11.99
N LEU A 131 -15.40 1.13 -11.35
CA LEU A 131 -14.58 1.63 -10.23
C LEU A 131 -13.61 2.73 -10.64
N LEU A 132 -13.04 2.64 -11.85
CA LEU A 132 -12.12 3.64 -12.38
C LEU A 132 -12.85 4.90 -12.87
N ALA A 133 -14.08 4.75 -13.39
CA ALA A 133 -14.86 5.88 -13.91
C ALA A 133 -15.40 6.81 -12.81
N ASP A 134 -15.65 6.30 -11.61
CA ASP A 134 -16.11 7.11 -10.47
C ASP A 134 -15.05 8.13 -10.00
N ASP A 135 -13.77 7.92 -10.34
CA ASP A 135 -12.68 8.84 -9.98
C ASP A 135 -12.70 10.12 -10.83
N GLU A 136 -13.20 10.09 -12.07
CA GLU A 136 -13.38 11.28 -12.89
C GLU A 136 -14.53 12.19 -12.37
N ALA A 137 -15.50 11.63 -11.66
CA ALA A 137 -16.62 12.39 -11.11
C ALA A 137 -16.24 13.17 -9.82
N LEU A 138 -15.20 12.74 -9.11
CA LEU A 138 -14.68 13.40 -7.91
C LEU A 138 -13.67 14.52 -8.22
N ALA A 139 -13.14 14.58 -9.45
CA ALA A 139 -12.17 15.57 -9.90
C ALA A 139 -12.82 16.81 -10.56
N ALA A 140 -14.12 16.85 -10.70
CA ALA A 140 -14.91 17.96 -11.25
C ALA A 140 -15.61 18.76 -10.15
#